data_f50d84b7f7c226521a5470ecb4a396b8
#
_entry.id   f50d84b7f7c226521a5470ecb4a396b8
#
_cell.length_a   1.000
_cell.length_b   1.000
_cell.length_c   1.000
_cell.angle_alpha   90.00
_cell.angle_beta   90.00
_cell.angle_gamma   90.00
#
_symmetry.space_group_name_H-M   'P 1'
#
loop_
_entity.id
_entity.type
_entity.pdbx_description
1 polymer ?
#
loop_
_entity_poly.entity_id
_entity_poly.type
_entity_poly.pdbx_seq_one_letter_code
_entity_poly.pdbx_strand_id
1 'polypeptide(L)'
;MNMRAHRTYADNQRETSVSSAKPVELVAMVYQRLLDHLQTGKVQMSEGLDSSESFTKAIDLITTGLESCLDKEKGGEIAQNLAFIYDWAGKEIIRARLRRDPEMIQGVINAFIPLAEAWLEHAGQKDESFASKYFQPVVAASKSLASTANNASSGMSPLLAAAA
;
A
#
# COMPACT_ATOMS: atom_id res chain seq x y z
N MET A 1 34.15 10.62 -0.98
CA MET A 1 32.84 11.30 -0.99
C MET A 1 31.82 10.43 -0.31
N ASN A 2 31.32 10.90 0.80
CA ASN A 2 30.71 10.08 1.85
C ASN A 2 29.21 9.77 1.64
N MET A 3 28.86 8.76 0.86
CA MET A 3 27.49 8.22 0.84
C MET A 3 27.06 7.56 2.17
N ARG A 4 28.02 7.14 3.01
CA ARG A 4 27.73 6.59 4.35
C ARG A 4 27.24 7.64 5.34
N ALA A 5 27.74 8.87 5.28
CA ALA A 5 27.35 9.95 6.20
C ALA A 5 25.90 10.42 5.98
N HIS A 6 25.41 10.43 4.74
CA HIS A 6 24.02 10.81 4.45
C HIS A 6 22.96 9.79 4.94
N ARG A 7 23.28 8.50 4.92
CA ARG A 7 22.39 7.47 5.48
C ARG A 7 22.27 7.57 6.99
N THR A 8 23.37 7.74 7.68
CA THR A 8 23.40 7.86 9.15
C THR A 8 22.67 9.10 9.64
N TYR A 9 22.70 10.21 8.90
CA TYR A 9 21.99 11.44 9.25
C TYR A 9 20.48 11.32 9.05
N ALA A 10 20.04 10.64 7.99
CA ALA A 10 18.61 10.38 7.74
C ALA A 10 18.01 9.41 8.76
N ASP A 11 18.77 8.41 9.19
CA ASP A 11 18.34 7.44 10.21
C ASP A 11 18.30 8.08 11.60
N ASN A 12 19.27 8.92 11.97
CA ASN A 12 19.27 9.67 13.23
C ASN A 12 18.15 10.72 13.30
N GLN A 13 17.77 11.36 12.18
CA GLN A 13 16.62 12.27 12.16
C GLN A 13 15.30 11.52 12.33
N ARG A 14 15.19 10.28 11.86
CA ARG A 14 14.01 9.45 12.06
C ARG A 14 13.88 8.97 13.51
N GLU A 15 14.98 8.56 14.15
CA GLU A 15 14.99 8.15 15.55
C GLU A 15 14.70 9.33 16.51
N THR A 16 15.22 10.53 16.23
CA THR A 16 14.92 11.73 17.04
C THR A 16 13.48 12.22 16.87
N SER A 17 12.87 12.08 15.69
CA SER A 17 11.47 12.45 15.47
C SER A 17 10.51 11.51 16.20
N VAL A 18 10.81 10.21 16.28
CA VAL A 18 10.02 9.21 17.00
C VAL A 18 10.06 9.45 18.52
N SER A 19 11.21 9.85 19.09
CA SER A 19 11.35 10.06 20.54
C SER A 19 10.65 11.31 21.07
N SER A 20 10.32 12.27 20.20
CA SER A 20 9.62 13.52 20.55
C SER A 20 8.17 13.60 20.07
N ALA A 21 7.72 12.62 19.28
CA ALA A 21 6.38 12.60 18.70
C ALA A 21 5.30 12.32 19.73
N LYS A 22 4.15 12.99 19.61
CA LYS A 22 2.97 12.70 20.42
C LYS A 22 2.42 11.31 20.08
N PRO A 23 1.73 10.62 21.00
CA PRO A 23 1.17 9.28 20.70
C PRO A 23 0.35 9.21 19.42
N VAL A 24 -0.44 10.22 19.12
CA VAL A 24 -1.25 10.30 17.88
C VAL A 24 -0.39 10.41 16.62
N GLU A 25 0.72 11.14 16.69
CA GLU A 25 1.69 11.27 15.59
C GLU A 25 2.40 9.94 15.34
N LEU A 26 2.71 9.18 16.38
CA LEU A 26 3.30 7.84 16.26
C LEU A 26 2.35 6.88 15.53
N VAL A 27 1.06 6.88 15.87
CA VAL A 27 0.07 6.06 15.17
C VAL A 27 -0.03 6.45 13.69
N ALA A 28 -0.09 7.73 13.38
CA ALA A 28 -0.10 8.22 12.01
C ALA A 28 1.15 7.76 11.23
N MET A 29 2.33 7.81 11.84
CA MET A 29 3.58 7.31 11.26
C MET A 29 3.54 5.79 11.00
N VAL A 30 2.95 5.01 11.89
CA VAL A 30 2.79 3.56 11.69
C VAL A 30 1.91 3.27 10.47
N TYR A 31 0.79 3.97 10.32
CA TYR A 31 -0.06 3.82 9.13
C TYR A 31 0.65 4.21 7.83
N GLN A 32 1.41 5.31 7.83
CA GLN A 32 2.21 5.70 6.66
C GLN A 32 3.23 4.64 6.28
N ARG A 33 3.97 4.12 7.27
CA ARG A 33 4.94 3.05 7.04
C ARG A 33 4.31 1.76 6.53
N LEU A 34 3.16 1.40 7.08
CA LEU A 34 2.39 0.24 6.63
C LEU A 34 2.03 0.39 5.15
N LEU A 35 1.46 1.52 4.75
CA LEU A 35 1.10 1.80 3.36
C LEU A 35 2.31 1.81 2.43
N ASP A 36 3.44 2.38 2.85
CA ASP A 36 4.69 2.37 2.08
C ASP A 36 5.21 0.94 1.85
N HIS A 37 5.17 0.07 2.86
CA HIS A 37 5.57 -1.33 2.72
C HIS A 37 4.60 -2.13 1.83
N LEU A 38 3.29 -1.90 1.96
CA LEU A 38 2.29 -2.53 1.09
C LEU A 38 2.48 -2.10 -0.37
N GLN A 39 2.69 -0.82 -0.63
CA GLN A 39 2.92 -0.30 -1.98
C GLN A 39 4.22 -0.85 -2.57
N THR A 40 5.31 -0.87 -1.80
CA THR A 40 6.59 -1.43 -2.23
C THR A 40 6.45 -2.93 -2.55
N GLY A 41 5.83 -3.69 -1.66
CA GLY A 41 5.59 -5.12 -1.87
C GLY A 41 4.71 -5.40 -3.08
N LYS A 42 3.68 -4.58 -3.31
CA LYS A 42 2.81 -4.67 -4.50
C LYS A 42 3.60 -4.47 -5.79
N VAL A 43 4.44 -3.43 -5.86
CA VAL A 43 5.29 -3.16 -7.03
C VAL A 43 6.27 -4.31 -7.26
N GLN A 44 6.98 -4.75 -6.22
CA GLN A 44 7.90 -5.88 -6.30
C GLN A 44 7.20 -7.14 -6.82
N MET A 45 6.00 -7.45 -6.31
CA MET A 45 5.20 -8.59 -6.77
C MET A 45 4.80 -8.46 -8.24
N SER A 46 4.40 -7.27 -8.69
CA SER A 46 4.02 -6.99 -10.09
C SER A 46 5.19 -7.16 -11.05
N GLU A 47 6.40 -6.86 -10.60
CA GLU A 47 7.66 -6.99 -11.35
C GLU A 47 8.27 -8.40 -11.26
N GLY A 48 7.64 -9.31 -10.51
CA GLY A 48 8.15 -10.67 -10.28
C GLY A 48 9.35 -10.73 -9.33
N LEU A 49 9.60 -9.65 -8.57
CA LEU A 49 10.65 -9.57 -7.57
C LEU A 49 10.20 -10.17 -6.23
N ASP A 50 11.18 -10.44 -5.35
CA ASP A 50 10.87 -10.89 -3.99
C ASP A 50 10.29 -9.77 -3.15
N SER A 51 9.05 -9.93 -2.74
CA SER A 51 8.29 -9.00 -1.90
C SER A 51 8.15 -9.46 -0.44
N SER A 52 8.85 -10.53 -0.07
CA SER A 52 8.70 -11.18 1.25
C SER A 52 9.03 -10.24 2.39
N GLU A 53 10.12 -9.48 2.29
CA GLU A 53 10.54 -8.53 3.32
C GLU A 53 9.51 -7.41 3.52
N SER A 54 9.02 -6.83 2.41
CA SER A 54 8.05 -5.74 2.46
C SER A 54 6.75 -6.17 3.12
N PHE A 55 6.22 -7.34 2.78
CA PHE A 55 4.99 -7.85 3.38
C PHE A 55 5.18 -8.34 4.82
N THR A 56 6.34 -8.89 5.17
CA THR A 56 6.64 -9.24 6.57
C THR A 56 6.62 -7.99 7.43
N LYS A 57 7.29 -6.91 7.02
CA LYS A 57 7.28 -5.62 7.73
C LYS A 57 5.86 -5.02 7.82
N ALA A 58 5.06 -5.15 6.77
CA ALA A 58 3.67 -4.69 6.80
C ALA A 58 2.84 -5.46 7.85
N ILE A 59 2.96 -6.79 7.90
CA ILE A 59 2.27 -7.63 8.89
C ILE A 59 2.75 -7.30 10.32
N ASP A 60 4.06 -7.13 10.52
CA ASP A 60 4.62 -6.77 11.83
C ASP A 60 4.08 -5.41 12.32
N LEU A 61 3.95 -4.42 11.43
CA LEU A 61 3.35 -3.14 11.78
C LEU A 61 1.87 -3.26 12.15
N ILE A 62 1.12 -4.14 11.49
CA ILE A 62 -0.28 -4.40 11.83
C ILE A 62 -0.37 -5.07 13.20
N THR A 63 0.39 -6.16 13.44
CA THR A 63 0.25 -6.99 14.65
C THR A 63 0.89 -6.34 15.87
N THR A 64 2.11 -5.84 15.73
CA THR A 64 2.89 -5.28 16.84
C THR A 64 2.70 -3.77 16.99
N GLY A 65 2.50 -3.06 15.87
CA GLY A 65 2.36 -1.61 15.87
C GLY A 65 0.93 -1.13 16.12
N LEU A 66 -0.06 -1.78 15.55
CA LEU A 66 -1.46 -1.33 15.59
C LEU A 66 -2.32 -2.20 16.51
N GLU A 67 -2.37 -3.51 16.29
CA GLU A 67 -3.28 -4.40 17.02
C GLU A 67 -2.92 -4.50 18.51
N SER A 68 -1.63 -4.63 18.83
CA SER A 68 -1.17 -4.73 20.23
C SER A 68 -1.44 -3.47 21.06
N CYS A 69 -1.61 -2.32 20.39
CA CYS A 69 -1.90 -1.03 21.04
C CYS A 69 -3.40 -0.76 21.20
N LEU A 70 -4.27 -1.64 20.71
CA LEU A 70 -5.72 -1.48 20.83
C LEU A 70 -6.17 -1.78 22.28
N ASP A 71 -6.73 -0.76 22.92
CA ASP A 71 -7.45 -0.93 24.19
C ASP A 71 -8.90 -1.29 23.89
N LYS A 72 -9.20 -2.60 23.91
CA LYS A 72 -10.55 -3.12 23.60
C LYS A 72 -11.60 -2.77 24.65
N GLU A 73 -11.17 -2.49 25.88
CA GLU A 73 -12.10 -2.11 26.96
C GLU A 73 -12.52 -0.65 26.82
N LYS A 74 -11.56 0.26 26.63
CA LYS A 74 -11.83 1.71 26.50
C LYS A 74 -12.31 2.08 25.10
N GLY A 75 -11.83 1.40 24.06
CA GLY A 75 -12.15 1.69 22.67
C GLY A 75 -13.50 1.13 22.20
N GLY A 76 -14.14 0.23 22.96
CA GLY A 76 -15.46 -0.33 22.67
C GLY A 76 -15.57 -0.89 21.25
N GLU A 77 -16.66 -0.56 20.56
CA GLU A 77 -16.94 -1.03 19.20
C GLU A 77 -15.90 -0.59 18.17
N ILE A 78 -15.32 0.61 18.33
CA ILE A 78 -14.31 1.13 17.40
C ILE A 78 -13.06 0.25 17.46
N ALA A 79 -12.59 -0.09 18.65
CA ALA A 79 -11.42 -0.95 18.82
C ALA A 79 -11.69 -2.39 18.31
N GLN A 80 -12.90 -2.89 18.49
CA GLN A 80 -13.30 -4.21 17.96
C GLN A 80 -13.31 -4.22 16.43
N ASN A 81 -13.87 -3.18 15.80
CA ASN A 81 -13.88 -3.03 14.35
C ASN A 81 -12.47 -2.89 13.77
N LEU A 82 -11.60 -2.12 14.42
CA LEU A 82 -10.20 -2.00 14.02
C LEU A 82 -9.48 -3.35 14.14
N ALA A 83 -9.66 -4.09 15.24
CA ALA A 83 -9.08 -5.42 15.40
C ALA A 83 -9.51 -6.38 14.28
N PHE A 84 -10.79 -6.33 13.88
CA PHE A 84 -11.30 -7.12 12.76
C PHE A 84 -10.61 -6.74 11.43
N ILE A 85 -10.45 -5.44 11.15
CA ILE A 85 -9.78 -4.95 9.94
C ILE A 85 -8.32 -5.39 9.93
N TYR A 86 -7.62 -5.35 11.06
CA TYR A 86 -6.22 -5.76 11.16
C TYR A 86 -6.03 -7.26 10.94
N ASP A 87 -6.86 -8.09 11.56
CA ASP A 87 -6.86 -9.54 11.35
C ASP A 87 -7.18 -9.90 9.89
N TRP A 88 -8.19 -9.26 9.30
CA TRP A 88 -8.53 -9.44 7.89
C TRP A 88 -7.35 -9.06 6.97
N ALA A 89 -6.72 -7.90 7.21
CA ALA A 89 -5.62 -7.42 6.38
C ALA A 89 -4.41 -8.36 6.42
N GLY A 90 -4.03 -8.85 7.59
CA GLY A 90 -2.94 -9.81 7.73
C GLY A 90 -3.19 -11.09 6.92
N LYS A 91 -4.41 -11.62 6.99
CA LYS A 91 -4.84 -12.80 6.22
C LYS A 91 -4.85 -12.51 4.71
N GLU A 92 -5.32 -11.32 4.30
CA GLU A 92 -5.41 -10.95 2.90
C GLU A 92 -4.03 -10.75 2.27
N ILE A 93 -3.06 -10.16 2.99
CA ILE A 93 -1.66 -10.06 2.55
C ILE A 93 -1.07 -11.45 2.32
N ILE A 94 -1.30 -12.40 3.23
CA ILE A 94 -0.81 -13.78 3.08
C ILE A 94 -1.44 -14.45 1.86
N ARG A 95 -2.75 -14.30 1.66
CA ARG A 95 -3.45 -14.84 0.48
C ARG A 95 -2.94 -14.24 -0.82
N ALA A 96 -2.74 -12.92 -0.86
CA ALA A 96 -2.19 -12.21 -2.01
C ALA A 96 -0.80 -12.74 -2.39
N ARG A 97 0.07 -12.99 -1.40
CA ARG A 97 1.39 -13.59 -1.62
C ARG A 97 1.30 -14.98 -2.22
N LEU A 98 0.42 -15.83 -1.70
CA LEU A 98 0.23 -17.20 -2.21
C LEU A 98 -0.30 -17.22 -3.63
N ARG A 99 -1.19 -16.29 -3.96
CA ARG A 99 -1.79 -16.17 -5.30
C ARG A 99 -0.95 -15.35 -6.27
N ARG A 100 0.04 -14.62 -5.77
CA ARG A 100 0.82 -13.62 -6.52
C ARG A 100 -0.10 -12.57 -7.18
N ASP A 101 -1.07 -12.10 -6.42
CA ASP A 101 -2.10 -11.18 -6.89
C ASP A 101 -1.89 -9.78 -6.27
N PRO A 102 -1.32 -8.84 -7.03
CA PRO A 102 -1.08 -7.47 -6.54
C PRO A 102 -2.38 -6.67 -6.34
N GLU A 103 -3.48 -7.04 -7.01
CA GLU A 103 -4.78 -6.36 -6.83
C GLU A 103 -5.38 -6.64 -5.45
N MET A 104 -5.15 -7.81 -4.89
CA MET A 104 -5.53 -8.09 -3.50
C MET A 104 -4.80 -7.16 -2.52
N ILE A 105 -3.52 -6.86 -2.77
CA ILE A 105 -2.77 -5.88 -1.97
C ILE A 105 -3.33 -4.48 -2.14
N GLN A 106 -3.74 -4.09 -3.36
CA GLN A 106 -4.41 -2.81 -3.57
C GLN A 106 -5.71 -2.70 -2.78
N GLY A 107 -6.47 -3.80 -2.65
CA GLY A 107 -7.65 -3.86 -1.79
C GLY A 107 -7.33 -3.56 -0.33
N VAL A 108 -6.24 -4.13 0.21
CA VAL A 108 -5.76 -3.83 1.57
C VAL A 108 -5.36 -2.36 1.69
N ILE A 109 -4.58 -1.83 0.75
CA ILE A 109 -4.18 -0.42 0.72
C ILE A 109 -5.40 0.49 0.77
N ASN A 110 -6.41 0.25 -0.07
CA ASN A 110 -7.62 1.05 -0.14
C ASN A 110 -8.41 1.05 1.19
N ALA A 111 -8.40 -0.05 1.93
CA ALA A 111 -9.03 -0.14 3.25
C ALA A 111 -8.29 0.68 4.32
N PHE A 112 -6.96 0.82 4.19
CA PHE A 112 -6.14 1.53 5.17
C PHE A 112 -5.98 3.04 4.90
N ILE A 113 -6.17 3.51 3.67
CA ILE A 113 -6.07 4.94 3.33
C ILE A 113 -6.97 5.81 4.22
N PRO A 114 -8.29 5.56 4.35
CA PRO A 114 -9.15 6.42 5.16
C PRO A 114 -8.80 6.38 6.66
N LEU A 115 -8.29 5.26 7.16
CA LEU A 115 -7.81 5.16 8.54
C LEU A 115 -6.55 6.01 8.74
N ALA A 116 -5.60 5.94 7.82
CA ALA A 116 -4.38 6.75 7.85
C ALA A 116 -4.68 8.24 7.76
N GLU A 117 -5.59 8.64 6.88
CA GLU A 117 -6.03 10.04 6.74
C GLU A 117 -6.67 10.58 8.03
N ALA A 118 -7.54 9.79 8.66
CA ALA A 118 -8.16 10.17 9.92
C ALA A 118 -7.11 10.40 11.04
N TRP A 119 -6.09 9.54 11.13
CA TRP A 119 -5.02 9.71 12.11
C TRP A 119 -4.10 10.89 11.78
N LEU A 120 -3.79 11.13 10.50
CA LEU A 120 -3.02 12.29 10.05
C LEU A 120 -3.75 13.60 10.35
N GLU A 121 -5.05 13.67 10.09
CA GLU A 121 -5.87 14.83 10.42
C GLU A 121 -5.90 15.08 11.93
N HIS A 122 -6.05 14.03 12.73
CA HIS A 122 -6.02 14.13 14.19
C HIS A 122 -4.65 14.54 14.73
N ALA A 123 -3.57 14.16 14.05
CA ALA A 123 -2.20 14.59 14.34
C ALA A 123 -1.89 16.04 13.88
N GLY A 124 -2.83 16.70 13.18
CA GLY A 124 -2.60 18.02 12.58
C GLY A 124 -1.70 18.00 11.35
N GLN A 125 -1.53 16.84 10.73
CA GLN A 125 -0.67 16.61 9.55
C GLN A 125 -1.51 16.28 8.31
N LYS A 126 -2.61 16.99 8.11
CA LYS A 126 -3.47 16.78 6.96
C LYS A 126 -2.70 17.05 5.67
N ASP A 127 -2.65 16.06 4.78
CA ASP A 127 -2.07 16.16 3.45
C ASP A 127 -3.11 15.73 2.41
N GLU A 128 -3.62 16.68 1.64
CA GLU A 128 -4.61 16.41 0.59
C GLU A 128 -4.07 15.51 -0.55
N SER A 129 -2.76 15.41 -0.67
CA SER A 129 -2.10 14.55 -1.66
C SER A 129 -1.88 13.12 -1.16
N PHE A 130 -2.10 12.86 0.14
CA PHE A 130 -1.76 11.59 0.79
C PHE A 130 -2.43 10.39 0.09
N ALA A 131 -3.74 10.43 -0.10
CA ALA A 131 -4.47 9.35 -0.75
C ALA A 131 -4.01 9.14 -2.20
N SER A 132 -3.68 10.21 -2.92
CA SER A 132 -3.23 10.16 -4.31
C SER A 132 -1.94 9.36 -4.49
N LYS A 133 -1.07 9.36 -3.48
CA LYS A 133 0.18 8.60 -3.47
C LYS A 133 -0.05 7.08 -3.56
N TYR A 134 -1.13 6.60 -2.95
CA TYR A 134 -1.45 5.16 -2.85
C TYR A 134 -2.60 4.72 -3.74
N PHE A 135 -3.39 5.69 -4.22
CA PHE A 135 -4.52 5.42 -5.10
C PHE A 135 -4.04 5.26 -6.54
N GLN A 136 -3.98 4.03 -7.02
CA GLN A 136 -3.88 3.78 -8.47
C GLN A 136 -5.29 3.53 -9.00
N PRO A 137 -5.86 4.42 -9.83
CA PRO A 137 -7.14 4.15 -10.47
C PRO A 137 -6.99 2.93 -11.37
N VAL A 138 -7.95 2.02 -11.30
CA VAL A 138 -8.06 0.77 -12.09
C VAL A 138 -8.10 1.01 -13.62
N VAL A 139 -7.94 2.26 -14.05
CA VAL A 139 -8.07 2.70 -15.46
C VAL A 139 -6.90 2.27 -16.36
N ALA A 140 -5.79 1.77 -15.80
CA ALA A 140 -4.63 1.39 -16.61
C ALA A 140 -4.82 0.07 -17.39
N ALA A 141 -5.67 -0.85 -16.91
CA ALA A 141 -5.91 -2.14 -17.57
C ALA A 141 -6.80 -2.02 -18.82
N SER A 142 -7.74 -1.08 -18.86
CA SER A 142 -8.63 -0.90 -20.01
C SER A 142 -7.95 -0.23 -21.21
N LYS A 143 -6.91 0.57 -21.00
CA LYS A 143 -6.13 1.18 -22.11
C LYS A 143 -5.26 0.17 -22.85
N SER A 144 -4.77 -0.85 -22.15
CA SER A 144 -3.96 -1.90 -22.77
C SER A 144 -4.79 -2.79 -23.73
N LEU A 145 -6.03 -3.11 -23.34
CA LEU A 145 -6.93 -3.92 -24.19
C LEU A 145 -7.45 -3.16 -25.42
N ALA A 146 -7.67 -1.85 -25.30
CA ALA A 146 -8.10 -1.02 -26.43
C ALA A 146 -6.98 -0.81 -27.47
N SER A 147 -5.72 -0.78 -27.04
CA SER A 147 -4.56 -0.69 -27.95
C SER A 147 -4.34 -1.98 -28.75
N THR A 148 -4.62 -3.14 -28.16
CA THR A 148 -4.47 -4.44 -28.83
C THR A 148 -5.59 -4.68 -29.85
N ALA A 149 -6.81 -4.22 -29.57
CA ALA A 149 -7.93 -4.35 -30.49
C ALA A 149 -7.78 -3.48 -31.76
N ASN A 150 -7.16 -2.30 -31.60
CA ASN A 150 -6.96 -1.39 -32.73
C ASN A 150 -5.82 -1.84 -33.67
N ASN A 151 -4.90 -2.66 -33.19
CA ASN A 151 -3.82 -3.21 -34.04
C ASN A 151 -4.23 -4.50 -34.80
N ALA A 152 -5.31 -5.16 -34.36
CA ALA A 152 -5.83 -6.36 -35.04
C ALA A 152 -6.69 -6.04 -36.27
N SER A 153 -7.23 -4.82 -36.37
CA SER A 153 -8.05 -4.43 -37.53
C SER A 153 -7.27 -3.85 -38.71
N SER A 154 -5.96 -3.58 -38.51
CA SER A 154 -5.09 -3.02 -39.59
C SER A 154 -4.36 -4.06 -40.40
N GLY A 155 -4.57 -5.33 -40.15
CA GLY A 155 -3.88 -6.46 -40.79
C GLY A 155 -4.72 -7.31 -41.75
N MET A 156 -5.90 -6.87 -42.15
CA MET A 156 -6.61 -7.55 -43.22
C MET A 156 -6.00 -7.16 -44.55
N SER A 157 -5.20 -8.08 -45.07
CA SER A 157 -4.53 -8.01 -46.33
C SER A 157 -5.48 -7.73 -47.50
N PRO A 158 -5.06 -6.93 -48.49
CA PRO A 158 -5.80 -6.69 -49.70
C PRO A 158 -5.82 -7.88 -50.69
N LEU A 159 -5.42 -9.07 -50.26
CA LEU A 159 -5.35 -10.28 -51.05
C LEU A 159 -6.72 -10.95 -51.35
N LEU A 160 -7.78 -10.52 -50.67
CA LEU A 160 -9.15 -11.03 -50.94
C LEU A 160 -9.91 -10.23 -51.97
N ALA A 161 -9.38 -9.13 -52.47
CA ALA A 161 -9.98 -8.35 -53.56
C ALA A 161 -9.56 -8.80 -54.98
N ALA A 162 -8.65 -9.74 -55.11
CA ALA A 162 -8.14 -10.22 -56.40
C ALA A 162 -8.71 -11.58 -56.84
N ALA A 163 -9.72 -12.12 -56.14
CA ALA A 163 -10.34 -13.42 -56.43
C ALA A 163 -11.83 -13.31 -56.79
N ALA A 164 -12.17 -12.26 -57.55
CA ALA A 164 -13.47 -12.12 -58.15
C ALA A 164 -13.33 -11.97 -59.68
#